data_fc937a001fb63387f7a4a2771b1fa0a3
#
_entry.id   fc937a001fb63387f7a4a2771b1fa0a3
#
_cell.length_a   1.000
_cell.length_b   1.000
_cell.length_c   1.000
_cell.angle_alpha   90.00
_cell.angle_beta   90.00
_cell.angle_gamma   90.00
#
_symmetry.space_group_name_H-M   'P 1'
#
loop_
_entity.id
_entity.type
_entity.pdbx_description
1 polymer ?
#
loop_
_entity_poly.entity_id
_entity_poly.type
_entity_poly.pdbx_seq_one_letter_code
_entity_poly.pdbx_strand_id
1 'polypeptide(L)'
;MPFDHIGPKPRQVAIIGGGISGMAAAYMLARDHSVVLYEAEGRLGGHARTVMAGRRGDQPVDTGFIVFNQVNYPNLVRMFADLEVPTVHSDMSFGASIGGGRLEYGLKNLNAVFAQRRNMANPRYLAMLRDIFRFNARALDMARPGMTIGGLLEKLGTGPWFRDYYILPLSGAIWSTPSQGILDFPAAAMLRFFQNHALLSASGQHQWWTVKGGSIEYVRRLQTWLVAHGVDLRLGAPVAGIRRAEAGVEVRSEGGEWEGYDEVILATHSDDALRLLSDPHPDEVAALSAIRYQPNQAILHADTTLMPRRRAAWASWNYVEPAGPRPERIDLTYWMNSLQPIPADDPLFVTLNSRRSIREDLIHDTVTFRHPVYDLAAEAGRAQVRALNGARSTWFCGAWMRDGFHEDGFASAVDVVEAMTARSRMAA
;
A
#
# COMPACT_ATOMS: atom_id res chain seq x y z
N MET A 1 17.68 -49.05 -10.72
CA MET A 1 18.24 -47.71 -10.97
C MET A 1 17.23 -46.72 -10.43
N PRO A 2 17.50 -46.02 -9.35
CA PRO A 2 16.63 -44.93 -8.94
C PRO A 2 16.78 -43.81 -10.01
N PHE A 3 15.66 -43.36 -10.55
CA PHE A 3 15.66 -42.18 -11.39
C PHE A 3 15.94 -40.98 -10.50
N ASP A 4 17.15 -40.45 -10.55
CA ASP A 4 17.48 -39.17 -9.97
C ASP A 4 16.55 -38.12 -10.62
N HIS A 5 15.65 -37.59 -9.84
CA HIS A 5 14.91 -36.39 -10.22
C HIS A 5 15.97 -35.25 -10.32
N ILE A 6 16.39 -34.94 -11.53
CA ILE A 6 17.25 -33.80 -11.85
C ILE A 6 16.33 -32.55 -11.79
N GLY A 7 15.78 -32.26 -10.63
CA GLY A 7 15.21 -30.96 -10.32
C GLY A 7 16.34 -30.05 -9.78
N PRO A 8 16.20 -28.72 -9.87
CA PRO A 8 17.17 -27.83 -9.26
C PRO A 8 17.33 -28.19 -7.78
N LYS A 9 18.60 -28.27 -7.32
CA LYS A 9 18.93 -28.63 -5.93
C LYS A 9 18.20 -27.66 -4.98
N PRO A 10 17.49 -28.16 -3.94
CA PRO A 10 16.88 -27.28 -2.96
C PRO A 10 17.89 -26.31 -2.36
N ARG A 11 17.54 -25.03 -2.30
CA ARG A 11 18.37 -23.98 -1.72
C ARG A 11 17.90 -23.62 -0.33
N GLN A 12 18.80 -23.11 0.51
CA GLN A 12 18.46 -22.46 1.76
C GLN A 12 18.28 -20.97 1.51
N VAL A 13 17.07 -20.46 1.69
CA VAL A 13 16.72 -19.06 1.41
C VAL A 13 16.28 -18.37 2.69
N ALA A 14 17.00 -17.28 3.05
CA ALA A 14 16.54 -16.38 4.10
C ALA A 14 15.63 -15.29 3.51
N ILE A 15 14.50 -15.03 4.16
CA ILE A 15 13.59 -13.94 3.82
C ILE A 15 13.51 -13.00 5.01
N ILE A 16 13.74 -11.71 4.79
CA ILE A 16 13.77 -10.69 5.83
C ILE A 16 12.57 -9.77 5.69
N GLY A 17 11.66 -9.84 6.66
CA GLY A 17 10.40 -9.10 6.70
C GLY A 17 9.16 -9.97 6.43
N GLY A 18 8.25 -10.03 7.40
CA GLY A 18 7.02 -10.83 7.39
C GLY A 18 5.78 -10.07 6.90
N GLY A 19 5.96 -9.00 6.11
CA GLY A 19 4.89 -8.34 5.37
C GLY A 19 4.42 -9.16 4.16
N ILE A 20 3.47 -8.63 3.38
CA ILE A 20 2.91 -9.36 2.23
C ILE A 20 3.98 -9.84 1.25
N SER A 21 5.03 -9.06 1.00
CA SER A 21 6.09 -9.43 0.05
C SER A 21 6.90 -10.62 0.54
N GLY A 22 7.32 -10.62 1.82
CA GLY A 22 8.08 -11.75 2.39
C GLY A 22 7.22 -13.00 2.54
N MET A 23 5.97 -12.85 3.01
CA MET A 23 5.04 -13.97 3.09
C MET A 23 4.74 -14.58 1.72
N ALA A 24 4.59 -13.75 0.66
CA ALA A 24 4.38 -14.22 -0.71
C ALA A 24 5.61 -14.94 -1.26
N ALA A 25 6.82 -14.41 -1.03
CA ALA A 25 8.06 -15.08 -1.41
C ALA A 25 8.18 -16.45 -0.71
N ALA A 26 7.92 -16.52 0.61
CA ALA A 26 7.92 -17.76 1.36
C ALA A 26 6.88 -18.76 0.84
N TYR A 27 5.66 -18.28 0.55
CA TYR A 27 4.57 -19.10 0.00
C TYR A 27 4.95 -19.78 -1.34
N MET A 28 5.63 -19.03 -2.21
CA MET A 28 6.04 -19.57 -3.52
C MET A 28 7.27 -20.48 -3.44
N LEU A 29 8.22 -20.20 -2.53
CA LEU A 29 9.48 -20.94 -2.43
C LEU A 29 9.39 -22.19 -1.55
N ALA A 30 8.47 -22.25 -0.58
CA ALA A 30 8.40 -23.32 0.42
C ALA A 30 8.23 -24.73 -0.16
N ARG A 31 7.72 -24.85 -1.38
CA ARG A 31 7.51 -26.17 -2.01
C ARG A 31 8.81 -26.81 -2.52
N ASP A 32 9.78 -25.99 -2.92
CA ASP A 32 10.97 -26.43 -3.63
C ASP A 32 12.27 -26.10 -2.88
N HIS A 33 12.20 -25.25 -1.83
CA HIS A 33 13.35 -24.71 -1.12
C HIS A 33 13.17 -24.79 0.40
N SER A 34 14.26 -24.80 1.14
CA SER A 34 14.27 -24.60 2.60
C SER A 34 14.23 -23.10 2.88
N VAL A 35 13.18 -22.63 3.54
CA VAL A 35 12.92 -21.21 3.76
C VAL A 35 12.94 -20.88 5.24
N VAL A 36 13.69 -19.84 5.61
CA VAL A 36 13.65 -19.20 6.93
C VAL A 36 13.14 -17.79 6.76
N LEU A 37 12.05 -17.42 7.44
CA LEU A 37 11.46 -16.09 7.40
C LEU A 37 11.65 -15.38 8.74
N TYR A 38 12.40 -14.29 8.71
CA TYR A 38 12.66 -13.42 9.85
C TYR A 38 11.69 -12.24 9.87
N GLU A 39 11.07 -12.00 11.02
CA GLU A 39 10.21 -10.85 11.27
C GLU A 39 10.59 -10.20 12.62
N ALA A 40 10.77 -8.88 12.60
CA ALA A 40 11.17 -8.13 13.78
C ALA A 40 10.05 -8.03 14.82
N GLU A 41 8.79 -7.95 14.36
CA GLU A 41 7.63 -7.95 15.26
C GLU A 41 7.27 -9.38 15.68
N GLY A 42 6.54 -9.52 16.79
CA GLY A 42 5.98 -10.80 17.26
C GLY A 42 4.83 -11.33 16.42
N ARG A 43 4.55 -10.75 15.24
CA ARG A 43 3.46 -11.11 14.35
C ARG A 43 3.85 -10.94 12.88
N LEU A 44 3.26 -11.74 12.01
CA LEU A 44 3.29 -11.51 10.56
C LEU A 44 2.25 -10.46 10.13
N GLY A 45 2.36 -10.02 8.88
CA GLY A 45 1.38 -9.17 8.19
C GLY A 45 1.91 -7.78 7.84
N GLY A 46 2.87 -7.22 8.60
CA GLY A 46 3.35 -5.86 8.37
C GLY A 46 2.19 -4.84 8.36
N HIS A 47 1.93 -4.21 7.20
CA HIS A 47 0.80 -3.26 7.02
C HIS A 47 -0.60 -3.94 6.99
N ALA A 48 -0.71 -5.26 6.90
CA ALA A 48 -1.93 -5.97 7.23
C ALA A 48 -2.05 -6.09 8.75
N ARG A 49 -2.82 -5.17 9.34
CA ARG A 49 -2.93 -5.01 10.79
C ARG A 49 -4.39 -4.82 11.18
N THR A 50 -4.93 -5.80 11.90
CA THR A 50 -6.29 -5.78 12.45
C THR A 50 -6.24 -5.53 13.95
N VAL A 51 -7.07 -4.63 14.44
CA VAL A 51 -7.23 -4.29 15.86
C VAL A 51 -8.66 -4.63 16.27
N MET A 52 -8.81 -5.20 17.45
CA MET A 52 -10.14 -5.42 18.04
C MET A 52 -10.61 -4.12 18.70
N ALA A 53 -11.75 -3.59 18.26
CA ALA A 53 -12.27 -2.29 18.66
C ALA A 53 -13.80 -2.30 18.79
N GLY A 54 -14.42 -1.12 18.84
CA GLY A 54 -15.86 -0.93 19.00
C GLY A 54 -16.30 -0.96 20.44
N ARG A 55 -17.58 -0.73 20.68
CA ARG A 55 -18.16 -0.59 22.03
C ARG A 55 -17.95 -1.81 22.92
N ARG A 56 -17.88 -2.99 22.33
CA ARG A 56 -17.66 -4.26 23.06
C ARG A 56 -16.23 -4.75 22.97
N GLY A 57 -15.35 -4.09 22.19
CA GLY A 57 -13.98 -4.52 21.96
C GLY A 57 -13.82 -5.79 21.14
N ASP A 58 -14.89 -6.25 20.45
CA ASP A 58 -14.93 -7.51 19.71
C ASP A 58 -15.01 -7.31 18.18
N GLN A 59 -15.00 -6.07 17.70
CA GLN A 59 -15.09 -5.76 16.28
C GLN A 59 -13.68 -5.71 15.65
N PRO A 60 -13.35 -6.60 14.70
CA PRO A 60 -12.08 -6.54 13.97
C PRO A 60 -12.08 -5.36 12.98
N VAL A 61 -11.08 -4.50 13.07
CA VAL A 61 -10.91 -3.31 12.24
C VAL A 61 -9.50 -3.25 11.68
N ASP A 62 -9.38 -3.15 10.37
CA ASP A 62 -8.09 -3.01 9.70
C ASP A 62 -7.61 -1.56 9.73
N THR A 63 -6.36 -1.36 10.15
CA THR A 63 -5.75 -0.03 10.24
C THR A 63 -4.72 0.25 9.15
N GLY A 64 -4.42 -0.76 8.31
CA GLY A 64 -3.49 -0.65 7.17
C GLY A 64 -4.13 -1.14 5.87
N PHE A 65 -3.86 -2.38 5.45
CA PHE A 65 -4.54 -2.96 4.29
C PHE A 65 -6.00 -3.29 4.60
N ILE A 66 -6.95 -2.77 3.80
CA ILE A 66 -8.39 -2.86 4.08
C ILE A 66 -9.16 -3.51 2.92
N VAL A 67 -8.92 -3.08 1.68
CA VAL A 67 -9.74 -3.44 0.52
C VAL A 67 -8.90 -3.87 -0.68
N PHE A 68 -9.51 -4.69 -1.52
CA PHE A 68 -8.94 -5.14 -2.80
C PHE A 68 -10.06 -5.28 -3.83
N ASN A 69 -9.70 -5.47 -5.11
CA ASN A 69 -10.64 -5.87 -6.15
C ASN A 69 -10.05 -7.02 -6.97
N GLN A 70 -10.92 -7.79 -7.62
CA GLN A 70 -10.49 -9.01 -8.31
C GLN A 70 -9.70 -8.74 -9.61
N VAL A 71 -9.80 -7.54 -10.16
CA VAL A 71 -9.16 -7.18 -11.43
C VAL A 71 -7.69 -6.79 -11.23
N ASN A 72 -7.42 -5.98 -10.22
CA ASN A 72 -6.09 -5.38 -10.00
C ASN A 72 -5.26 -6.12 -8.96
N TYR A 73 -5.81 -7.16 -8.31
CA TYR A 73 -5.16 -7.94 -7.25
C TYR A 73 -5.09 -9.44 -7.60
N PRO A 74 -4.61 -9.82 -8.82
CA PRO A 74 -4.70 -11.20 -9.30
C PRO A 74 -3.93 -12.20 -8.45
N ASN A 75 -2.74 -11.84 -7.95
CA ASN A 75 -1.93 -12.74 -7.12
C ASN A 75 -2.56 -12.93 -5.74
N LEU A 76 -3.03 -11.83 -5.13
CA LEU A 76 -3.71 -11.87 -3.84
C LEU A 76 -5.01 -12.67 -3.91
N VAL A 77 -5.81 -12.46 -4.96
CA VAL A 77 -7.07 -13.19 -5.19
C VAL A 77 -6.81 -14.69 -5.36
N ARG A 78 -5.77 -15.07 -6.12
CA ARG A 78 -5.38 -16.48 -6.26
C ARG A 78 -4.98 -17.08 -4.92
N MET A 79 -4.11 -16.43 -4.15
CA MET A 79 -3.72 -16.90 -2.83
C MET A 79 -4.92 -16.99 -1.88
N PHE A 80 -5.83 -16.02 -1.93
CA PHE A 80 -7.06 -16.06 -1.11
C PHE A 80 -7.95 -17.26 -1.46
N ALA A 81 -8.06 -17.59 -2.74
CA ALA A 81 -8.78 -18.79 -3.19
C ALA A 81 -8.09 -20.07 -2.70
N ASP A 82 -6.76 -20.18 -2.85
CA ASP A 82 -5.97 -21.34 -2.43
C ASP A 82 -6.04 -21.57 -0.90
N LEU A 83 -6.12 -20.48 -0.12
CA LEU A 83 -6.21 -20.52 1.35
C LEU A 83 -7.64 -20.43 1.89
N GLU A 84 -8.64 -20.43 1.01
CA GLU A 84 -10.07 -20.31 1.37
C GLU A 84 -10.37 -19.10 2.26
N VAL A 85 -9.73 -17.94 1.99
CA VAL A 85 -9.92 -16.72 2.77
C VAL A 85 -11.33 -16.16 2.57
N PRO A 86 -12.13 -15.98 3.64
CA PRO A 86 -13.47 -15.45 3.52
C PRO A 86 -13.46 -13.96 3.15
N THR A 87 -14.17 -13.59 2.10
CA THR A 87 -14.24 -12.20 1.62
C THR A 87 -15.69 -11.75 1.49
N VAL A 88 -15.92 -10.43 1.62
CA VAL A 88 -17.25 -9.82 1.48
C VAL A 88 -17.15 -8.53 0.66
N HIS A 89 -18.28 -8.09 0.10
CA HIS A 89 -18.35 -6.83 -0.63
C HIS A 89 -17.99 -5.64 0.25
N SER A 90 -17.26 -4.69 -0.31
CA SER A 90 -16.90 -3.41 0.28
C SER A 90 -17.37 -2.26 -0.60
N ASP A 91 -17.47 -1.06 -0.03
CA ASP A 91 -17.77 0.18 -0.74
C ASP A 91 -16.50 1.03 -0.83
N MET A 92 -16.22 1.56 -2.01
CA MET A 92 -15.09 2.44 -2.24
C MET A 92 -15.61 3.75 -2.82
N SER A 93 -15.57 4.80 -2.03
CA SER A 93 -16.05 6.11 -2.41
C SER A 93 -15.16 7.20 -1.81
N PHE A 94 -15.15 8.36 -2.45
CA PHE A 94 -14.37 9.52 -2.01
C PHE A 94 -15.28 10.68 -1.67
N GLY A 95 -14.98 11.37 -0.58
CA GLY A 95 -15.62 12.60 -0.14
C GLY A 95 -14.60 13.63 0.31
N ALA A 96 -14.97 14.89 0.27
CA ALA A 96 -14.13 16.00 0.70
C ALA A 96 -14.89 17.01 1.54
N SER A 97 -14.25 17.49 2.61
CA SER A 97 -14.69 18.60 3.44
C SER A 97 -13.55 19.63 3.53
N ILE A 98 -13.67 20.73 2.84
CA ILE A 98 -12.60 21.70 2.58
C ILE A 98 -12.92 23.02 3.23
N GLY A 99 -11.90 23.67 3.79
CA GLY A 99 -11.99 24.98 4.43
C GLY A 99 -12.96 24.99 5.61
N GLY A 100 -12.88 23.97 6.49
CA GLY A 100 -13.76 23.83 7.65
C GLY A 100 -15.22 23.57 7.31
N GLY A 101 -15.51 22.85 6.20
CA GLY A 101 -16.86 22.56 5.72
C GLY A 101 -17.47 23.64 4.81
N ARG A 102 -16.66 24.62 4.35
CA ARG A 102 -17.08 25.60 3.35
C ARG A 102 -17.48 24.93 2.03
N LEU A 103 -16.72 23.90 1.61
CA LEU A 103 -17.03 23.05 0.48
C LEU A 103 -17.06 21.60 0.94
N GLU A 104 -18.21 20.95 0.82
CA GLU A 104 -18.39 19.52 1.11
C GLU A 104 -19.12 18.83 -0.03
N TYR A 105 -18.55 17.71 -0.48
CA TYR A 105 -19.13 16.86 -1.52
C TYR A 105 -18.60 15.43 -1.40
N GLY A 106 -19.30 14.48 -2.03
CA GLY A 106 -18.85 13.10 -2.22
C GLY A 106 -19.05 12.68 -3.67
N LEU A 107 -18.37 11.63 -4.10
CA LEU A 107 -18.43 11.16 -5.50
C LEU A 107 -19.33 9.93 -5.70
N LYS A 108 -19.94 9.42 -4.65
CA LYS A 108 -20.73 8.18 -4.68
C LYS A 108 -21.97 8.27 -5.58
N ASN A 109 -22.65 9.41 -5.58
CA ASN A 109 -23.87 9.65 -6.37
C ASN A 109 -24.18 11.15 -6.43
N LEU A 110 -25.17 11.54 -7.25
CA LEU A 110 -25.55 12.95 -7.41
C LEU A 110 -25.97 13.63 -6.11
N ASN A 111 -26.61 12.92 -5.18
CA ASN A 111 -26.95 13.47 -3.86
C ASN A 111 -25.70 13.83 -3.06
N ALA A 112 -24.64 13.02 -3.13
CA ALA A 112 -23.36 13.28 -2.50
C ALA A 112 -22.57 14.39 -3.21
N VAL A 113 -22.56 14.41 -4.55
CA VAL A 113 -21.94 15.49 -5.36
C VAL A 113 -22.54 16.85 -4.97
N PHE A 114 -23.84 16.92 -4.80
CA PHE A 114 -24.54 18.13 -4.36
C PHE A 114 -25.00 18.07 -2.89
N ALA A 115 -24.19 17.48 -2.01
CA ALA A 115 -24.45 17.49 -0.56
C ALA A 115 -24.66 18.90 -0.01
N GLN A 116 -24.00 19.89 -0.59
CA GLN A 116 -24.31 21.33 -0.43
C GLN A 116 -25.12 21.80 -1.63
N ARG A 117 -26.44 21.87 -1.51
CA ARG A 117 -27.36 22.26 -2.60
C ARG A 117 -27.00 23.57 -3.28
N ARG A 118 -26.46 24.56 -2.56
CA ARG A 118 -25.99 25.83 -3.10
C ARG A 118 -24.93 25.67 -4.22
N ASN A 119 -24.20 24.55 -4.23
CA ASN A 119 -23.19 24.29 -5.25
C ASN A 119 -23.79 24.00 -6.63
N MET A 120 -25.09 23.68 -6.72
CA MET A 120 -25.82 23.56 -8.00
C MET A 120 -25.82 24.88 -8.79
N ALA A 121 -25.75 26.03 -8.10
CA ALA A 121 -25.69 27.36 -8.71
C ALA A 121 -24.29 28.01 -8.64
N ASN A 122 -23.27 27.29 -8.19
CA ASN A 122 -21.90 27.80 -8.08
C ASN A 122 -21.12 27.55 -9.37
N PRO A 123 -20.80 28.59 -10.18
CA PRO A 123 -20.15 28.41 -11.48
C PRO A 123 -18.75 27.81 -11.36
N ARG A 124 -18.03 28.11 -10.28
CA ARG A 124 -16.67 27.53 -10.03
C ARG A 124 -16.74 26.04 -9.71
N TYR A 125 -17.76 25.61 -8.95
CA TYR A 125 -18.00 24.21 -8.65
C TYR A 125 -18.41 23.44 -9.91
N LEU A 126 -19.33 24.00 -10.71
CA LEU A 126 -19.73 23.40 -12.00
C LEU A 126 -18.57 23.32 -12.99
N ALA A 127 -17.69 24.33 -13.02
CA ALA A 127 -16.46 24.29 -13.81
C ALA A 127 -15.49 23.15 -13.33
N MET A 128 -15.38 22.94 -12.02
CA MET A 128 -14.63 21.82 -11.47
C MET A 128 -15.18 20.47 -11.96
N LEU A 129 -16.49 20.27 -11.89
CA LEU A 129 -17.14 19.04 -12.40
C LEU A 129 -16.90 18.84 -13.90
N ARG A 130 -17.01 19.90 -14.70
CA ARG A 130 -16.67 19.85 -16.15
C ARG A 130 -15.22 19.46 -16.36
N ASP A 131 -14.30 19.96 -15.55
CA ASP A 131 -12.87 19.67 -15.67
C ASP A 131 -12.53 18.24 -15.23
N ILE A 132 -13.30 17.64 -14.30
CA ILE A 132 -13.24 16.19 -14.01
C ILE A 132 -13.53 15.38 -15.28
N PHE A 133 -14.63 15.69 -15.98
CA PHE A 133 -14.96 14.99 -17.23
C PHE A 133 -13.92 15.20 -18.33
N ARG A 134 -13.37 16.43 -18.43
CA ARG A 134 -12.30 16.74 -19.39
C ARG A 134 -11.03 15.93 -19.08
N PHE A 135 -10.63 15.88 -17.83
CA PHE A 135 -9.47 15.11 -17.38
C PHE A 135 -9.67 13.62 -17.69
N ASN A 136 -10.80 13.04 -17.31
CA ASN A 136 -11.11 11.63 -17.53
C ASN A 136 -11.08 11.26 -19.03
N ALA A 137 -11.56 12.16 -19.90
CA ALA A 137 -11.62 11.89 -21.33
C ALA A 137 -10.29 12.08 -22.08
N ARG A 138 -9.36 12.92 -21.58
CA ARG A 138 -8.19 13.34 -22.37
C ARG A 138 -6.84 13.12 -21.71
N ALA A 139 -6.79 12.86 -20.41
CA ALA A 139 -5.53 12.82 -19.67
C ALA A 139 -4.57 11.74 -20.20
N LEU A 140 -5.09 10.54 -20.51
CA LEU A 140 -4.28 9.43 -21.05
C LEU A 140 -3.64 9.80 -22.40
N ASP A 141 -4.39 10.43 -23.31
CA ASP A 141 -3.90 10.78 -24.64
C ASP A 141 -2.90 11.94 -24.63
N MET A 142 -3.00 12.80 -23.60
CA MET A 142 -2.17 14.01 -23.48
C MET A 142 -0.89 13.80 -22.66
N ALA A 143 -0.82 12.78 -21.84
CA ALA A 143 0.37 12.47 -21.06
C ALA A 143 1.55 12.07 -21.96
N ARG A 144 2.77 12.42 -21.53
CA ARG A 144 4.01 12.07 -22.23
C ARG A 144 5.03 11.55 -21.20
N PRO A 145 6.00 10.72 -21.59
CA PRO A 145 7.09 10.31 -20.72
C PRO A 145 7.79 11.54 -20.10
N GLY A 146 8.11 11.45 -18.82
CA GLY A 146 8.77 12.52 -18.07
C GLY A 146 7.88 13.72 -17.69
N MET A 147 6.58 13.71 -18.07
CA MET A 147 5.64 14.76 -17.68
C MET A 147 5.18 14.58 -16.24
N THR A 148 5.14 15.66 -15.48
CA THR A 148 4.54 15.70 -14.14
C THR A 148 3.03 15.95 -14.21
N ILE A 149 2.34 15.71 -13.10
CA ILE A 149 0.91 16.04 -12.99
C ILE A 149 0.68 17.53 -13.19
N GLY A 150 1.51 18.40 -12.61
CA GLY A 150 1.43 19.85 -12.83
C GLY A 150 1.46 20.20 -14.31
N GLY A 151 2.44 19.69 -15.07
CA GLY A 151 2.55 19.90 -16.51
C GLY A 151 1.39 19.33 -17.32
N LEU A 152 0.82 18.19 -16.88
CA LEU A 152 -0.38 17.64 -17.52
C LEU A 152 -1.61 18.53 -17.30
N LEU A 153 -1.83 19.04 -16.08
CA LEU A 153 -2.95 19.93 -15.78
C LEU A 153 -2.90 21.23 -16.56
N GLU A 154 -1.70 21.82 -16.70
CA GLU A 154 -1.48 23.01 -17.55
C GLU A 154 -1.84 22.73 -19.00
N LYS A 155 -1.34 21.62 -19.55
CA LYS A 155 -1.61 21.21 -20.92
C LYS A 155 -3.09 20.91 -21.19
N LEU A 156 -3.82 20.37 -20.21
CA LEU A 156 -5.25 20.13 -20.26
C LEU A 156 -6.08 21.41 -20.12
N GLY A 157 -5.49 22.50 -19.60
CA GLY A 157 -6.17 23.75 -19.33
C GLY A 157 -7.28 23.60 -18.29
N THR A 158 -7.03 22.80 -17.24
CA THR A 158 -7.97 22.65 -16.12
C THR A 158 -7.86 23.82 -15.14
N GLY A 159 -8.98 24.19 -14.53
CA GLY A 159 -9.03 25.33 -13.62
C GLY A 159 -8.46 25.03 -12.22
N PRO A 160 -8.18 26.09 -11.42
CA PRO A 160 -7.61 25.92 -10.08
C PRO A 160 -8.54 25.15 -9.12
N TRP A 161 -9.87 25.22 -9.29
CA TRP A 161 -10.79 24.46 -8.46
C TRP A 161 -10.67 22.96 -8.68
N PHE A 162 -10.46 22.51 -9.93
CA PHE A 162 -10.17 21.11 -10.24
C PHE A 162 -8.88 20.65 -9.58
N ARG A 163 -7.80 21.45 -9.73
CA ARG A 163 -6.51 21.16 -9.11
C ARG A 163 -6.63 21.07 -7.58
N ASP A 164 -7.16 22.14 -6.97
CA ASP A 164 -7.08 22.33 -5.52
C ASP A 164 -8.12 21.55 -4.72
N TYR A 165 -9.29 21.30 -5.30
CA TYR A 165 -10.41 20.69 -4.58
C TYR A 165 -10.82 19.31 -5.08
N TYR A 166 -10.16 18.79 -6.13
CA TYR A 166 -10.39 17.44 -6.62
C TYR A 166 -9.10 16.63 -6.74
N ILE A 167 -8.19 16.98 -7.69
CA ILE A 167 -7.07 16.12 -8.03
C ILE A 167 -6.03 16.02 -6.89
N LEU A 168 -5.70 17.12 -6.23
CA LEU A 168 -4.77 17.11 -5.09
C LEU A 168 -5.34 16.36 -3.89
N PRO A 169 -6.60 16.60 -3.44
CA PRO A 169 -7.23 15.82 -2.37
C PRO A 169 -7.32 14.32 -2.68
N LEU A 170 -7.79 13.95 -3.88
CA LEU A 170 -7.95 12.56 -4.28
C LEU A 170 -6.60 11.83 -4.35
N SER A 171 -5.63 12.41 -5.05
CA SER A 171 -4.31 11.80 -5.19
C SER A 171 -3.57 11.74 -3.86
N GLY A 172 -3.66 12.79 -3.06
CA GLY A 172 -3.11 12.80 -1.71
C GLY A 172 -3.71 11.71 -0.83
N ALA A 173 -5.02 11.47 -0.92
CA ALA A 173 -5.69 10.40 -0.21
C ALA A 173 -5.18 9.01 -0.62
N ILE A 174 -4.93 8.79 -1.92
CA ILE A 174 -4.47 7.50 -2.45
C ILE A 174 -3.06 7.16 -1.98
N TRP A 175 -2.11 8.13 -2.07
CA TRP A 175 -0.69 7.88 -1.74
C TRP A 175 -0.26 8.42 -0.38
N SER A 176 -1.19 8.96 0.43
CA SER A 176 -0.88 9.61 1.71
C SER A 176 0.22 10.67 1.59
N THR A 177 0.33 11.31 0.43
CA THR A 177 1.39 12.25 0.06
C THR A 177 0.90 13.69 0.22
N PRO A 178 1.74 14.62 0.73
CA PRO A 178 1.41 16.04 0.81
C PRO A 178 0.98 16.61 -0.55
N SER A 179 -0.02 17.50 -0.53
CA SER A 179 -0.60 18.07 -1.76
C SER A 179 0.42 18.75 -2.69
N GLN A 180 1.48 19.37 -2.14
CA GLN A 180 2.53 19.99 -2.93
C GLN A 180 3.35 18.97 -3.74
N GLY A 181 3.65 17.81 -3.16
CA GLY A 181 4.41 16.76 -3.84
C GLY A 181 3.63 16.06 -4.98
N ILE A 182 2.30 16.14 -4.98
CA ILE A 182 1.47 15.51 -6.02
C ILE A 182 1.69 16.16 -7.40
N LEU A 183 1.93 17.46 -7.46
CA LEU A 183 2.14 18.14 -8.75
C LEU A 183 3.44 17.70 -9.44
N ASP A 184 4.43 17.25 -8.67
CA ASP A 184 5.72 16.76 -9.17
C ASP A 184 5.69 15.24 -9.45
N PHE A 185 4.58 14.58 -9.13
CA PHE A 185 4.40 13.15 -9.36
C PHE A 185 4.37 12.84 -10.87
N PRO A 186 4.97 11.71 -11.32
CA PRO A 186 4.92 11.33 -12.73
C PRO A 186 3.49 11.12 -13.22
N ALA A 187 3.07 11.89 -14.22
CA ALA A 187 1.71 11.84 -14.76
C ALA A 187 1.34 10.44 -15.28
N ALA A 188 2.27 9.78 -15.96
CA ALA A 188 2.06 8.44 -16.51
C ALA A 188 1.78 7.39 -15.41
N ALA A 189 2.49 7.46 -14.29
CA ALA A 189 2.28 6.54 -13.16
C ALA A 189 0.89 6.74 -12.52
N MET A 190 0.52 8.00 -12.25
CA MET A 190 -0.79 8.31 -11.69
C MET A 190 -1.94 7.91 -12.62
N LEU A 191 -1.82 8.19 -13.92
CA LEU A 191 -2.87 7.86 -14.89
C LEU A 191 -3.02 6.35 -15.07
N ARG A 192 -1.92 5.59 -15.08
CA ARG A 192 -1.96 4.13 -15.11
C ARG A 192 -2.70 3.58 -13.88
N PHE A 193 -2.41 4.12 -12.69
CA PHE A 193 -3.13 3.76 -11.48
C PHE A 193 -4.63 4.10 -11.60
N PHE A 194 -4.97 5.31 -12.04
CA PHE A 194 -6.37 5.73 -12.22
C PHE A 194 -7.10 4.85 -13.23
N GLN A 195 -6.44 4.48 -14.33
CA GLN A 195 -7.00 3.57 -15.34
C GLN A 195 -7.25 2.18 -14.76
N ASN A 196 -6.26 1.60 -14.10
CA ASN A 196 -6.35 0.27 -13.50
C ASN A 196 -7.49 0.20 -12.45
N HIS A 197 -7.70 1.27 -11.69
CA HIS A 197 -8.73 1.34 -10.65
C HIS A 197 -10.07 1.93 -11.14
N ALA A 198 -10.26 2.09 -12.46
CA ALA A 198 -11.44 2.68 -13.08
C ALA A 198 -11.81 4.07 -12.54
N LEU A 199 -10.82 4.85 -12.06
CA LEU A 199 -11.02 6.20 -11.52
C LEU A 199 -11.16 7.27 -12.61
N LEU A 200 -10.87 6.94 -13.86
CA LEU A 200 -11.07 7.81 -15.05
C LEU A 200 -12.47 7.66 -15.65
N SER A 201 -13.40 7.02 -14.96
CA SER A 201 -14.78 6.83 -15.42
C SER A 201 -15.77 7.18 -14.32
N ALA A 202 -16.92 7.73 -14.72
CA ALA A 202 -18.05 7.98 -13.82
C ALA A 202 -18.91 6.73 -13.58
N SER A 203 -18.70 5.66 -14.33
CA SER A 203 -19.44 4.39 -14.26
C SER A 203 -18.52 3.20 -14.56
N GLY A 204 -18.95 2.00 -14.21
CA GLY A 204 -18.17 0.77 -14.47
C GLY A 204 -16.97 0.59 -13.53
N GLN A 205 -17.05 1.16 -12.33
CA GLN A 205 -16.03 0.93 -11.30
C GLN A 205 -16.02 -0.54 -10.89
N HIS A 206 -14.82 -1.05 -10.54
CA HIS A 206 -14.67 -2.42 -10.07
C HIS A 206 -15.39 -2.62 -8.74
N GLN A 207 -15.98 -3.81 -8.54
CA GLN A 207 -16.47 -4.21 -7.23
C GLN A 207 -15.29 -4.37 -6.28
N TRP A 208 -15.35 -3.68 -5.15
CA TRP A 208 -14.38 -3.79 -4.07
C TRP A 208 -14.80 -4.86 -3.06
N TRP A 209 -13.80 -5.45 -2.43
CA TRP A 209 -13.93 -6.52 -1.47
C TRP A 209 -13.05 -6.23 -0.25
N THR A 210 -13.42 -6.83 0.88
CA THR A 210 -12.61 -6.83 2.10
C THR A 210 -12.60 -8.23 2.70
N VAL A 211 -11.60 -8.52 3.53
CA VAL A 211 -11.51 -9.81 4.23
C VAL A 211 -12.50 -9.81 5.39
N LYS A 212 -13.39 -10.81 5.43
CA LYS A 212 -14.33 -10.98 6.54
C LYS A 212 -13.56 -11.38 7.81
N GLY A 213 -13.71 -10.61 8.87
CA GLY A 213 -12.93 -10.81 10.10
C GLY A 213 -11.62 -10.03 10.16
N GLY A 214 -11.36 -9.18 9.13
CA GLY A 214 -10.14 -8.37 9.01
C GLY A 214 -9.00 -9.10 8.31
N SER A 215 -7.99 -8.34 7.92
CA SER A 215 -6.82 -8.85 7.19
C SER A 215 -6.04 -9.91 7.98
N ILE A 216 -6.17 -9.94 9.29
CA ILE A 216 -5.57 -10.98 10.14
C ILE A 216 -6.02 -12.39 9.75
N GLU A 217 -7.20 -12.56 9.16
CA GLU A 217 -7.70 -13.88 8.75
C GLU A 217 -6.84 -14.49 7.64
N TYR A 218 -6.46 -13.71 6.61
CA TYR A 218 -5.57 -14.24 5.58
C TYR A 218 -4.15 -14.43 6.11
N VAL A 219 -3.67 -13.55 6.99
CA VAL A 219 -2.33 -13.68 7.60
C VAL A 219 -2.23 -14.97 8.40
N ARG A 220 -3.23 -15.30 9.23
CA ARG A 220 -3.27 -16.53 10.03
C ARG A 220 -3.31 -17.79 9.15
N ARG A 221 -4.14 -17.79 8.10
CA ARG A 221 -4.24 -18.91 7.16
C ARG A 221 -2.93 -19.13 6.42
N LEU A 222 -2.31 -18.05 5.94
CA LEU A 222 -1.01 -18.11 5.29
C LEU A 222 0.08 -18.57 6.26
N GLN A 223 0.12 -18.07 7.48
CA GLN A 223 1.05 -18.53 8.51
C GLN A 223 0.90 -20.03 8.78
N THR A 224 -0.33 -20.53 8.94
CA THR A 224 -0.61 -21.97 9.12
C THR A 224 -0.10 -22.76 7.92
N TRP A 225 -0.35 -22.27 6.72
CA TRP A 225 0.12 -22.92 5.49
C TRP A 225 1.65 -22.98 5.42
N LEU A 226 2.34 -21.86 5.72
CA LEU A 226 3.80 -21.77 5.71
C LEU A 226 4.43 -22.77 6.69
N VAL A 227 3.92 -22.86 7.91
CA VAL A 227 4.39 -23.81 8.92
C VAL A 227 4.17 -25.25 8.43
N ALA A 228 3.00 -25.55 7.88
CA ALA A 228 2.70 -26.88 7.34
C ALA A 228 3.60 -27.30 6.15
N HIS A 229 4.19 -26.32 5.46
CA HIS A 229 5.14 -26.55 4.36
C HIS A 229 6.60 -26.39 4.77
N GLY A 230 6.91 -26.40 6.07
CA GLY A 230 8.26 -26.48 6.59
C GLY A 230 9.03 -25.15 6.61
N VAL A 231 8.34 -24.00 6.48
CA VAL A 231 8.98 -22.69 6.64
C VAL A 231 9.33 -22.47 8.12
N ASP A 232 10.60 -22.16 8.41
CA ASP A 232 11.04 -21.74 9.73
C ASP A 232 10.66 -20.27 9.95
N LEU A 233 9.64 -20.02 10.77
CA LEU A 233 9.12 -18.68 11.08
C LEU A 233 9.79 -18.15 12.35
N ARG A 234 10.60 -17.14 12.22
CA ARG A 234 11.31 -16.49 13.34
C ARG A 234 10.68 -15.12 13.62
N LEU A 235 9.67 -15.11 14.47
CA LEU A 235 8.95 -13.91 14.90
C LEU A 235 9.65 -13.29 16.12
N GLY A 236 9.62 -11.95 16.25
CA GLY A 236 10.35 -11.24 17.29
C GLY A 236 11.86 -11.39 17.15
N ALA A 237 12.34 -11.66 15.93
CA ALA A 237 13.74 -11.91 15.62
C ALA A 237 14.28 -10.86 14.64
N PRO A 238 14.49 -9.60 15.10
CA PRO A 238 15.03 -8.56 14.24
C PRO A 238 16.41 -8.93 13.72
N VAL A 239 16.61 -8.80 12.42
CA VAL A 239 17.93 -9.01 11.79
C VAL A 239 18.81 -7.80 12.06
N ALA A 240 20.03 -8.06 12.54
CA ALA A 240 21.02 -7.04 12.87
C ALA A 240 22.02 -6.78 11.72
N GLY A 241 22.21 -7.75 10.82
CA GLY A 241 23.16 -7.61 9.72
C GLY A 241 23.09 -8.73 8.71
N ILE A 242 23.46 -8.40 7.47
CA ILE A 242 23.58 -9.32 6.34
C ILE A 242 24.91 -9.03 5.68
N ARG A 243 25.74 -10.05 5.50
CA ARG A 243 27.00 -9.94 4.76
C ARG A 243 27.08 -10.98 3.65
N ARG A 244 27.71 -10.63 2.55
CA ARG A 244 27.91 -11.54 1.43
C ARG A 244 29.18 -12.34 1.66
N ALA A 245 29.09 -13.65 1.46
CA ALA A 245 30.20 -14.58 1.52
C ALA A 245 30.57 -15.08 0.11
N GLU A 246 31.71 -15.78 -0.04
CA GLU A 246 32.10 -16.36 -1.35
C GLU A 246 31.04 -17.34 -1.87
N ALA A 247 30.37 -18.10 -0.98
CA ALA A 247 29.39 -19.11 -1.31
C ALA A 247 28.00 -18.77 -0.72
N GLY A 248 27.44 -17.59 -1.06
CA GLY A 248 26.11 -17.21 -0.61
C GLY A 248 26.11 -15.98 0.30
N VAL A 249 25.28 -15.99 1.31
CA VAL A 249 25.07 -14.89 2.26
C VAL A 249 25.00 -15.39 3.69
N GLU A 250 25.35 -14.56 4.63
CA GLU A 250 25.16 -14.82 6.05
C GLU A 250 24.23 -13.78 6.65
N VAL A 251 23.30 -14.23 7.47
CA VAL A 251 22.32 -13.40 8.17
C VAL A 251 22.53 -13.56 9.66
N ARG A 252 22.43 -12.47 10.41
CA ARG A 252 22.52 -12.47 11.86
C ARG A 252 21.33 -11.72 12.46
N SER A 253 20.56 -12.37 13.30
CA SER A 253 19.57 -11.71 14.15
C SER A 253 20.23 -11.03 15.34
N GLU A 254 19.52 -10.11 16.00
CA GLU A 254 20.01 -9.46 17.23
C GLU A 254 20.31 -10.50 18.31
N GLY A 255 21.51 -10.44 18.87
CA GLY A 255 21.97 -11.38 19.89
C GLY A 255 22.27 -12.80 19.38
N GLY A 256 22.10 -13.09 18.07
CA GLY A 256 22.35 -14.38 17.46
C GLY A 256 23.71 -14.47 16.78
N GLU A 257 24.04 -15.67 16.32
CA GLU A 257 25.22 -15.97 15.50
C GLU A 257 24.95 -15.73 14.01
N TRP A 258 26.00 -15.73 13.20
CA TRP A 258 25.88 -15.68 11.74
C TRP A 258 25.44 -17.05 11.20
N GLU A 259 24.36 -17.06 10.44
CA GLU A 259 23.81 -18.24 9.79
C GLU A 259 23.94 -18.12 8.27
N GLY A 260 24.44 -19.17 7.61
CA GLY A 260 24.70 -19.21 6.17
C GLY A 260 23.47 -19.60 5.37
N TYR A 261 23.25 -18.93 4.22
CA TYR A 261 22.19 -19.19 3.25
C TYR A 261 22.72 -19.11 1.83
N ASP A 262 22.09 -19.84 0.90
CA ASP A 262 22.44 -19.73 -0.51
C ASP A 262 22.03 -18.36 -1.07
N GLU A 263 20.87 -17.84 -0.63
CA GLU A 263 20.32 -16.56 -1.08
C GLU A 263 19.53 -15.85 0.03
N VAL A 264 19.43 -14.51 -0.07
CA VAL A 264 18.61 -13.70 0.81
C VAL A 264 17.63 -12.83 0.01
N ILE A 265 16.38 -12.75 0.48
CA ILE A 265 15.35 -11.84 -0.02
C ILE A 265 15.07 -10.79 1.05
N LEU A 266 15.39 -9.54 0.76
CA LEU A 266 15.07 -8.39 1.59
C LEU A 266 13.67 -7.88 1.21
N ALA A 267 12.67 -8.24 2.01
CA ALA A 267 11.26 -7.90 1.84
C ALA A 267 10.82 -6.76 2.80
N THR A 268 11.77 -5.93 3.18
CA THR A 268 11.61 -4.74 4.04
C THR A 268 11.46 -3.46 3.21
N HIS A 269 11.32 -2.31 3.85
CA HIS A 269 11.54 -1.03 3.17
C HIS A 269 12.97 -0.92 2.64
N SER A 270 13.18 -0.12 1.58
CA SER A 270 14.48 -0.01 0.92
C SER A 270 15.56 0.57 1.83
N ASP A 271 15.22 1.55 2.66
CA ASP A 271 16.13 2.14 3.64
C ASP A 271 16.45 1.18 4.79
N ASP A 272 15.50 0.35 5.21
CA ASP A 272 15.75 -0.73 6.17
C ASP A 272 16.63 -1.81 5.54
N ALA A 273 16.35 -2.21 4.28
CA ALA A 273 17.20 -3.13 3.53
C ALA A 273 18.66 -2.63 3.45
N LEU A 274 18.84 -1.36 3.09
CA LEU A 274 20.17 -0.76 3.03
C LEU A 274 20.89 -0.79 4.37
N ARG A 275 20.19 -0.48 5.47
CA ARG A 275 20.77 -0.50 6.82
C ARG A 275 21.21 -1.89 7.27
N LEU A 276 20.52 -2.94 6.82
CA LEU A 276 20.84 -4.33 7.17
C LEU A 276 22.08 -4.86 6.43
N LEU A 277 22.42 -4.30 5.26
CA LEU A 277 23.60 -4.71 4.51
C LEU A 277 24.87 -4.23 5.19
N SER A 278 25.73 -5.16 5.62
CA SER A 278 27.02 -4.85 6.25
C SER A 278 28.09 -4.39 5.25
N ASP A 279 27.91 -4.73 3.98
CA ASP A 279 28.86 -4.50 2.89
C ASP A 279 28.17 -3.97 1.61
N PRO A 280 27.34 -2.90 1.69
CA PRO A 280 26.56 -2.42 0.56
C PRO A 280 27.50 -1.91 -0.57
N HIS A 281 27.19 -2.29 -1.82
CA HIS A 281 27.86 -1.72 -2.98
C HIS A 281 27.39 -0.27 -3.21
N PRO A 282 28.24 0.64 -3.76
CA PRO A 282 27.82 2.02 -4.05
C PRO A 282 26.53 2.14 -4.87
N ASP A 283 26.31 1.24 -5.83
CA ASP A 283 25.08 1.20 -6.64
C ASP A 283 23.85 0.82 -5.81
N GLU A 284 24.01 -0.11 -4.83
CA GLU A 284 22.93 -0.45 -3.88
C GLU A 284 22.59 0.74 -2.98
N VAL A 285 23.63 1.45 -2.49
CA VAL A 285 23.46 2.67 -1.70
C VAL A 285 22.68 3.71 -2.49
N ALA A 286 23.10 4.00 -3.72
CA ALA A 286 22.45 4.99 -4.58
C ALA A 286 20.98 4.60 -4.89
N ALA A 287 20.77 3.35 -5.27
CA ALA A 287 19.45 2.86 -5.67
C ALA A 287 18.45 2.80 -4.51
N LEU A 288 18.84 2.20 -3.37
CA LEU A 288 17.97 1.99 -2.22
C LEU A 288 17.66 3.30 -1.46
N SER A 289 18.63 4.23 -1.36
CA SER A 289 18.44 5.52 -0.71
C SER A 289 17.61 6.51 -1.54
N ALA A 290 17.44 6.28 -2.84
CA ALA A 290 16.58 7.11 -3.69
C ALA A 290 15.09 7.01 -3.32
N ILE A 291 14.66 5.93 -2.67
CA ILE A 291 13.29 5.76 -2.20
C ILE A 291 13.18 6.30 -0.77
N ARG A 292 12.52 7.44 -0.64
CA ARG A 292 12.28 8.08 0.65
C ARG A 292 10.97 7.60 1.27
N TYR A 293 10.88 7.67 2.59
CA TYR A 293 9.67 7.29 3.33
C TYR A 293 9.18 8.45 4.20
N GLN A 294 7.87 8.58 4.30
CA GLN A 294 7.23 9.53 5.19
C GLN A 294 6.40 8.80 6.26
N PRO A 295 6.47 9.24 7.52
CA PRO A 295 5.64 8.69 8.58
C PRO A 295 4.20 9.19 8.43
N ASN A 296 3.24 8.27 8.58
CA ASN A 296 1.82 8.56 8.62
C ASN A 296 1.24 7.95 9.90
N GLN A 297 0.80 8.80 10.81
CA GLN A 297 0.12 8.36 12.01
C GLN A 297 -1.32 7.97 11.65
N ALA A 298 -1.69 6.73 11.96
CA ALA A 298 -3.05 6.22 11.83
C ALA A 298 -3.66 6.05 13.22
N ILE A 299 -4.82 6.66 13.44
CA ILE A 299 -5.56 6.61 14.72
C ILE A 299 -6.90 5.94 14.44
N LEU A 300 -7.16 4.80 15.11
CA LEU A 300 -8.47 4.15 15.12
C LEU A 300 -9.32 4.74 16.24
N HIS A 301 -10.49 5.26 15.90
CA HIS A 301 -11.35 5.98 16.86
C HIS A 301 -12.83 5.91 16.51
N ALA A 302 -13.69 6.31 17.44
CA ALA A 302 -15.14 6.42 17.29
C ALA A 302 -15.65 7.88 17.21
N ASP A 303 -14.77 8.88 17.07
CA ASP A 303 -15.15 10.29 17.06
C ASP A 303 -15.70 10.73 15.70
N THR A 304 -17.02 10.94 15.63
CA THR A 304 -17.73 11.36 14.41
C THR A 304 -17.47 12.82 14.02
N THR A 305 -16.89 13.64 14.92
CA THR A 305 -16.63 15.07 14.64
C THR A 305 -15.54 15.27 13.58
N LEU A 306 -14.75 14.22 13.30
CA LEU A 306 -13.72 14.23 12.25
C LEU A 306 -14.31 14.12 10.84
N MET A 307 -15.56 13.67 10.73
CA MET A 307 -16.24 13.48 9.44
C MET A 307 -16.81 14.79 8.88
N PRO A 308 -17.10 14.86 7.57
CA PRO A 308 -17.84 15.98 6.99
C PRO A 308 -19.13 16.27 7.77
N ARG A 309 -19.46 17.54 7.93
CA ARG A 309 -20.68 17.96 8.66
C ARG A 309 -21.97 17.42 8.01
N ARG A 310 -21.97 17.29 6.69
CA ARG A 310 -23.10 16.76 5.93
C ARG A 310 -22.96 15.26 5.74
N ARG A 311 -23.88 14.51 6.34
CA ARG A 311 -23.92 13.05 6.19
C ARG A 311 -23.97 12.59 4.72
N ALA A 312 -24.62 13.37 3.83
CA ALA A 312 -24.66 13.06 2.40
C ALA A 312 -23.28 13.11 1.72
N ALA A 313 -22.30 13.82 2.29
CA ALA A 313 -20.93 13.86 1.79
C ALA A 313 -20.03 12.75 2.37
N TRP A 314 -20.52 11.97 3.34
CA TRP A 314 -19.75 10.87 3.92
C TRP A 314 -19.45 9.80 2.87
N ALA A 315 -18.21 9.42 2.79
CA ALA A 315 -17.70 8.41 1.87
C ALA A 315 -16.78 7.44 2.64
N SER A 316 -16.33 6.41 1.98
CA SER A 316 -15.35 5.48 2.55
C SER A 316 -14.05 6.19 2.89
N TRP A 317 -13.62 7.11 2.02
CA TRP A 317 -12.43 7.96 2.17
C TRP A 317 -12.87 9.42 2.22
N ASN A 318 -12.57 10.12 3.31
CA ASN A 318 -12.97 11.50 3.52
C ASN A 318 -11.73 12.38 3.70
N TYR A 319 -11.39 13.17 2.68
CA TYR A 319 -10.37 14.21 2.80
C TYR A 319 -10.93 15.38 3.59
N VAL A 320 -10.18 15.83 4.60
CA VAL A 320 -10.60 16.94 5.42
C VAL A 320 -9.53 18.02 5.46
N GLU A 321 -9.94 19.25 5.18
CA GLU A 321 -9.08 20.44 5.25
C GLU A 321 -9.72 21.45 6.20
N PRO A 322 -9.04 21.84 7.29
CA PRO A 322 -9.54 22.85 8.23
C PRO A 322 -9.67 24.22 7.56
N ALA A 323 -10.30 25.16 8.24
CA ALA A 323 -10.27 26.55 7.83
C ALA A 323 -8.84 27.14 7.98
N GLY A 324 -8.40 27.92 7.02
CA GLY A 324 -7.07 28.55 7.03
C GLY A 324 -6.15 28.04 5.93
N PRO A 325 -4.82 28.16 6.11
CA PRO A 325 -3.84 27.68 5.13
C PRO A 325 -3.96 26.18 4.91
N ARG A 326 -3.74 25.74 3.65
CA ARG A 326 -3.74 24.31 3.31
C ARG A 326 -2.67 23.59 4.13
N PRO A 327 -3.00 22.45 4.75
CA PRO A 327 -2.04 21.68 5.54
C PRO A 327 -0.95 21.07 4.65
N GLU A 328 0.27 20.97 5.18
CA GLU A 328 1.38 20.26 4.52
C GLU A 328 1.14 18.76 4.45
N ARG A 329 0.44 18.18 5.43
CA ARG A 329 0.10 16.75 5.47
C ARG A 329 -1.36 16.53 5.16
N ILE A 330 -1.67 15.38 4.58
CA ILE A 330 -3.02 14.95 4.29
C ILE A 330 -3.72 14.58 5.62
N ASP A 331 -4.91 15.15 5.87
CA ASP A 331 -5.86 14.71 6.89
C ASP A 331 -6.94 13.90 6.16
N LEU A 332 -6.91 12.59 6.36
CA LEU A 332 -7.79 11.64 5.71
C LEU A 332 -8.46 10.76 6.75
N THR A 333 -9.78 10.69 6.73
CA THR A 333 -10.55 9.80 7.59
C THR A 333 -11.24 8.72 6.77
N TYR A 334 -10.92 7.46 7.05
CA TYR A 334 -11.62 6.30 6.53
C TYR A 334 -12.84 6.00 7.41
N TRP A 335 -14.00 5.84 6.78
CA TRP A 335 -15.20 5.38 7.47
C TRP A 335 -15.28 3.86 7.39
N MET A 336 -14.88 3.20 8.47
CA MET A 336 -14.67 1.75 8.47
C MET A 336 -15.97 0.97 8.29
N ASN A 337 -17.11 1.49 8.76
CA ASN A 337 -18.44 0.85 8.55
C ASN A 337 -18.87 0.77 7.08
N SER A 338 -18.29 1.56 6.19
CA SER A 338 -18.56 1.42 4.74
C SER A 338 -17.53 0.53 4.04
N LEU A 339 -16.36 0.34 4.66
CA LEU A 339 -15.27 -0.47 4.12
C LEU A 339 -15.31 -1.92 4.59
N GLN A 340 -15.73 -2.14 5.84
CA GLN A 340 -15.80 -3.45 6.48
C GLN A 340 -17.21 -3.71 7.05
N PRO A 341 -17.60 -4.97 7.28
CA PRO A 341 -18.93 -5.32 7.80
C PRO A 341 -19.05 -4.98 9.31
N ILE A 342 -18.98 -3.70 9.65
CA ILE A 342 -19.12 -3.17 11.00
C ILE A 342 -20.56 -2.67 11.19
N PRO A 343 -21.24 -2.97 12.32
CA PRO A 343 -22.57 -2.51 12.62
C PRO A 343 -22.73 -0.98 12.52
N ALA A 344 -23.83 -0.50 11.94
CA ALA A 344 -24.03 0.93 11.67
C ALA A 344 -24.17 1.79 12.92
N ASP A 345 -24.56 1.18 14.04
CA ASP A 345 -24.70 1.81 15.36
C ASP A 345 -23.40 1.88 16.16
N ASP A 346 -22.32 1.25 15.65
CA ASP A 346 -20.96 1.33 16.22
C ASP A 346 -20.00 2.00 15.21
N PRO A 347 -20.05 3.33 15.07
CA PRO A 347 -19.26 4.05 14.06
C PRO A 347 -17.75 4.01 14.41
N LEU A 348 -16.94 3.49 13.48
CA LEU A 348 -15.49 3.41 13.61
C LEU A 348 -14.79 4.08 12.42
N PHE A 349 -13.70 4.73 12.73
CA PHE A 349 -12.91 5.51 11.77
C PHE A 349 -11.43 5.24 11.95
N VAL A 350 -10.69 5.31 10.86
CA VAL A 350 -9.22 5.41 10.89
C VAL A 350 -8.84 6.75 10.29
N THR A 351 -8.22 7.63 11.07
CA THR A 351 -7.77 8.95 10.60
C THR A 351 -6.27 9.00 10.47
N LEU A 352 -5.79 9.40 9.29
CA LEU A 352 -4.38 9.62 9.02
C LEU A 352 -4.00 11.08 9.27
N ASN A 353 -2.93 11.29 10.05
CA ASN A 353 -2.27 12.58 10.27
C ASN A 353 -3.22 13.70 10.73
N SER A 354 -4.20 13.38 11.55
CA SER A 354 -5.18 14.37 12.03
C SER A 354 -4.49 15.56 12.70
N ARG A 355 -4.88 16.75 12.26
CA ARG A 355 -4.52 18.02 12.92
C ARG A 355 -5.62 18.51 13.87
N ARG A 356 -6.76 17.84 13.87
CA ARG A 356 -7.88 18.09 14.78
C ARG A 356 -7.76 17.15 15.97
N SER A 357 -8.08 17.66 17.14
CA SER A 357 -8.11 16.83 18.33
C SER A 357 -9.17 15.74 18.18
N ILE A 358 -8.79 14.52 18.44
CA ILE A 358 -9.68 13.38 18.58
C ILE A 358 -9.91 13.20 20.07
N ARG A 359 -11.13 12.97 20.49
CA ARG A 359 -11.46 12.71 21.88
C ARG A 359 -10.71 11.47 22.37
N GLU A 360 -9.90 11.62 23.42
CA GLU A 360 -9.03 10.55 23.93
C GLU A 360 -9.82 9.31 24.36
N ASP A 361 -11.03 9.52 24.95
CA ASP A 361 -11.93 8.45 25.39
C ASP A 361 -12.53 7.66 24.22
N LEU A 362 -12.40 8.14 22.98
CA LEU A 362 -12.87 7.48 21.75
C LEU A 362 -11.73 6.89 20.92
N ILE A 363 -10.49 6.98 21.35
CA ILE A 363 -9.35 6.37 20.67
C ILE A 363 -9.23 4.91 21.09
N HIS A 364 -9.19 4.02 20.12
CA HIS A 364 -9.00 2.59 20.35
C HIS A 364 -7.53 2.17 20.14
N ASP A 365 -6.84 2.80 19.16
CA ASP A 365 -5.47 2.43 18.81
C ASP A 365 -4.76 3.55 18.04
N THR A 366 -3.43 3.56 18.12
CA THR A 366 -2.59 4.49 17.37
C THR A 366 -1.35 3.76 16.87
N VAL A 367 -1.06 3.90 15.58
CA VAL A 367 0.13 3.32 14.93
C VAL A 367 0.72 4.30 13.93
N THR A 368 2.03 4.25 13.72
CA THR A 368 2.70 5.02 12.66
C THR A 368 3.18 4.07 11.57
N PHE A 369 2.66 4.24 10.37
CA PHE A 369 3.14 3.58 9.16
C PHE A 369 4.11 4.48 8.42
N ARG A 370 5.07 3.89 7.72
CA ARG A 370 5.99 4.60 6.85
C ARG A 370 5.62 4.28 5.40
N HIS A 371 5.21 5.30 4.65
CA HIS A 371 4.84 5.15 3.24
C HIS A 371 5.92 5.68 2.31
N PRO A 372 6.24 4.97 1.21
CA PRO A 372 7.22 5.43 0.23
C PRO A 372 6.71 6.68 -0.51
N VAL A 373 7.63 7.57 -0.84
CA VAL A 373 7.38 8.77 -1.65
C VAL A 373 7.70 8.44 -3.10
N TYR A 374 6.74 8.62 -4.00
CA TYR A 374 6.83 8.28 -5.41
C TYR A 374 7.17 9.49 -6.27
N ASP A 375 8.44 9.88 -6.30
CA ASP A 375 8.97 10.91 -7.19
C ASP A 375 9.83 10.31 -8.32
N LEU A 376 10.36 11.14 -9.20
CA LEU A 376 11.21 10.71 -10.30
C LEU A 376 12.51 10.03 -9.82
N ALA A 377 13.05 10.45 -8.69
CA ALA A 377 14.23 9.81 -8.09
C ALA A 377 13.91 8.39 -7.63
N ALA A 378 12.75 8.20 -6.98
CA ALA A 378 12.28 6.87 -6.58
C ALA A 378 12.01 5.97 -7.80
N GLU A 379 11.48 6.51 -8.90
CA GLU A 379 11.29 5.75 -10.14
C GLU A 379 12.62 5.25 -10.72
N ALA A 380 13.63 6.12 -10.79
CA ALA A 380 14.97 5.76 -11.23
C ALA A 380 15.63 4.74 -10.29
N GLY A 381 15.53 4.94 -8.97
CA GLY A 381 16.07 4.02 -7.96
C GLY A 381 15.47 2.63 -8.07
N ARG A 382 14.15 2.51 -8.24
CA ARG A 382 13.45 1.23 -8.45
C ARG A 382 13.95 0.49 -9.69
N ALA A 383 14.21 1.20 -10.78
CA ALA A 383 14.76 0.60 -11.99
C ALA A 383 16.18 0.03 -11.75
N GLN A 384 17.02 0.76 -11.00
CA GLN A 384 18.34 0.31 -10.60
C GLN A 384 18.28 -0.91 -9.67
N VAL A 385 17.39 -0.90 -8.65
CA VAL A 385 17.21 -2.06 -7.75
C VAL A 385 16.79 -3.31 -8.53
N ARG A 386 15.91 -3.19 -9.53
CA ARG A 386 15.56 -4.33 -10.39
C ARG A 386 16.76 -4.90 -11.13
N ALA A 387 17.65 -4.04 -11.63
CA ALA A 387 18.89 -4.47 -12.32
C ALA A 387 19.91 -5.12 -11.37
N LEU A 388 19.87 -4.76 -10.08
CA LEU A 388 20.77 -5.33 -9.05
C LEU A 388 20.24 -6.66 -8.49
N ASN A 389 18.97 -7.00 -8.67
CA ASN A 389 18.38 -8.24 -8.14
C ASN A 389 19.13 -9.48 -8.63
N GLY A 390 19.49 -10.34 -7.66
CA GLY A 390 20.28 -11.55 -7.88
C GLY A 390 21.81 -11.35 -7.83
N ALA A 391 22.28 -10.12 -7.86
CA ALA A 391 23.70 -9.86 -7.65
C ALA A 391 24.09 -10.23 -6.22
N ARG A 392 25.26 -10.90 -6.07
CA ARG A 392 25.79 -11.30 -4.76
C ARG A 392 24.78 -12.09 -3.92
N SER A 393 23.95 -12.95 -4.55
CA SER A 393 22.93 -13.79 -3.90
C SER A 393 21.90 -13.00 -3.08
N THR A 394 21.63 -11.74 -3.46
CA THR A 394 20.76 -10.80 -2.73
C THR A 394 19.63 -10.32 -3.63
N TRP A 395 18.41 -10.33 -3.09
CA TRP A 395 17.19 -9.95 -3.79
C TRP A 395 16.40 -8.94 -2.97
N PHE A 396 15.70 -8.05 -3.65
CA PHE A 396 14.88 -7.00 -3.03
C PHE A 396 13.47 -7.07 -3.57
N CYS A 397 12.48 -7.13 -2.69
CA CYS A 397 11.07 -6.99 -3.03
C CYS A 397 10.36 -6.10 -1.99
N GLY A 398 9.16 -5.63 -2.34
CA GLY A 398 8.38 -4.75 -1.49
C GLY A 398 7.36 -3.99 -2.33
N ALA A 399 6.29 -3.52 -1.71
CA ALA A 399 5.28 -2.70 -2.40
C ALA A 399 5.90 -1.43 -3.03
N TRP A 400 6.97 -0.90 -2.44
CA TRP A 400 7.73 0.25 -2.93
C TRP A 400 8.39 0.03 -4.30
N MET A 401 8.57 -1.24 -4.73
CA MET A 401 9.08 -1.58 -6.06
C MET A 401 8.10 -1.28 -7.19
N ARG A 402 6.82 -1.01 -6.87
CA ARG A 402 5.74 -0.69 -7.80
C ARG A 402 4.99 0.56 -7.31
N ASP A 403 3.67 0.53 -7.20
CA ASP A 403 2.82 1.69 -6.89
C ASP A 403 2.42 1.76 -5.39
N GLY A 404 2.88 0.82 -4.54
CA GLY A 404 2.78 0.87 -3.08
C GLY A 404 1.58 0.17 -2.48
N PHE A 405 0.81 -0.57 -3.27
CA PHE A 405 -0.35 -1.31 -2.81
C PHE A 405 -0.01 -2.74 -2.39
N HIS A 406 -0.96 -3.39 -1.74
CA HIS A 406 -0.75 -4.74 -1.21
C HIS A 406 -0.42 -5.76 -2.32
N GLU A 407 -1.13 -5.68 -3.45
CA GLU A 407 -0.82 -6.48 -4.64
C GLU A 407 0.58 -6.21 -5.18
N ASP A 408 1.04 -4.95 -5.13
CA ASP A 408 2.38 -4.59 -5.61
C ASP A 408 3.48 -5.25 -4.79
N GLY A 409 3.22 -5.39 -3.48
CA GLY A 409 4.11 -6.14 -2.60
C GLY A 409 4.19 -7.61 -2.99
N PHE A 410 3.04 -8.24 -3.26
CA PHE A 410 2.97 -9.62 -3.74
C PHE A 410 3.65 -9.77 -5.11
N ALA A 411 3.25 -8.93 -6.07
CA ALA A 411 3.77 -8.99 -7.43
C ALA A 411 5.29 -8.76 -7.51
N SER A 412 5.85 -7.93 -6.64
CA SER A 412 7.30 -7.76 -6.55
C SER A 412 8.03 -9.02 -6.06
N ALA A 413 7.39 -9.80 -5.19
CA ALA A 413 7.91 -11.10 -4.76
C ALA A 413 7.81 -12.15 -5.90
N VAL A 414 6.73 -12.11 -6.70
CA VAL A 414 6.62 -12.93 -7.92
C VAL A 414 7.78 -12.65 -8.87
N ASP A 415 8.05 -11.36 -9.17
CA ASP A 415 9.18 -10.97 -10.04
C ASP A 415 10.51 -11.57 -9.54
N VAL A 416 10.76 -11.52 -8.23
CA VAL A 416 11.98 -12.06 -7.62
C VAL A 416 12.05 -13.58 -7.74
N VAL A 417 10.98 -14.29 -7.37
CA VAL A 417 10.96 -15.78 -7.39
C VAL A 417 11.07 -16.31 -8.83
N GLU A 418 10.45 -15.66 -9.80
CA GLU A 418 10.59 -16.01 -11.22
C GLU A 418 12.03 -15.81 -11.70
N ALA A 419 12.68 -14.71 -11.33
CA ALA A 419 14.07 -14.44 -11.68
C ALA A 419 15.05 -15.43 -11.00
N MET A 420 14.82 -15.80 -9.73
CA MET A 420 15.56 -16.85 -9.03
C MET A 420 15.46 -18.20 -9.75
N THR A 421 14.23 -18.56 -10.14
CA THR A 421 13.96 -19.82 -10.85
C THR A 421 14.64 -19.85 -12.23
N ALA A 422 14.56 -18.75 -13.00
CA ALA A 422 15.21 -18.63 -14.29
C ALA A 422 16.73 -18.78 -14.17
N ARG A 423 17.36 -18.11 -13.18
CA ARG A 423 18.79 -18.22 -12.92
C ARG A 423 19.21 -19.64 -12.55
N SER A 424 18.42 -20.36 -11.76
CA SER A 424 18.69 -21.75 -11.39
C SER A 424 18.69 -22.69 -12.59
N ARG A 425 17.75 -22.48 -13.54
CA ARG A 425 17.68 -23.28 -14.78
C ARG A 425 18.84 -23.01 -15.72
N MET A 426 19.40 -21.81 -15.73
CA MET A 426 20.57 -21.45 -16.55
C MET A 426 21.89 -22.01 -15.98
N ALA A 427 21.94 -22.28 -14.68
CA ALA A 427 23.11 -22.82 -14.00
C ALA A 427 23.14 -24.36 -13.93
N ALA A 428 22.02 -25.02 -14.23
CA ALA A 428 21.87 -26.48 -14.30
C ALA A 428 22.10 -26.99 -15.73
#